data_04f9a7f1bf8b544b1e2c15e80f8353a5
#
_entry.id   04f9a7f1bf8b544b1e2c15e80f8353a5
#
_cell.length_a   1.000
_cell.length_b   1.000
_cell.length_c   1.000
_cell.angle_alpha   90.00
_cell.angle_beta   90.00
_cell.angle_gamma   90.00
#
_symmetry.space_group_name_H-M   'P 1'
#
loop_
_entity.id
_entity.type
_entity.pdbx_description
1 polymer ?
#
loop_
_entity_poly.entity_id
_entity_poly.type
_entity_poly.pdbx_seq_one_letter_code
_entity_poly.pdbx_strand_id
1 'polypeptide(L)'
;MNCHCGGYILDDEGMLVCEACGLFSYDLVNSYDNDVALFNHSSNNYIKYCRITHLKQTIYEVAGCLTKKIPTAYFDMIQQEFKPKTTIEKNIETMRTYLNKKHLNCYVKLANYILTSLKIIKPPTVNDDLMEQLIHKFIPFAEKFDGINTGRTNLLHNSFLLRKFFEEIGRYDFLPYIYNSKNSKLLARYETIYSVLISNP
;
A
#
# COMPACT_ATOMS: atom_id res chain seq x y z
N MET A 1 13.33 -0.20 -19.52
CA MET A 1 12.43 -1.29 -19.93
C MET A 1 11.11 -0.66 -20.34
N ASN A 2 10.46 -1.11 -21.44
CA ASN A 2 9.18 -0.52 -21.85
C ASN A 2 8.03 -1.45 -21.48
N CYS A 3 6.95 -0.89 -20.99
CA CYS A 3 5.72 -1.58 -20.69
C CYS A 3 4.95 -1.92 -21.98
N HIS A 4 4.06 -2.88 -21.94
CA HIS A 4 3.16 -3.21 -23.08
C HIS A 4 2.31 -2.02 -23.58
N CYS A 5 2.06 -1.01 -22.72
CA CYS A 5 1.36 0.22 -23.10
C CYS A 5 2.27 1.26 -23.78
N GLY A 6 3.58 1.00 -23.92
CA GLY A 6 4.57 1.92 -24.46
C GLY A 6 5.19 2.89 -23.44
N GLY A 7 4.69 2.92 -22.20
CA GLY A 7 5.25 3.74 -21.12
C GLY A 7 6.57 3.19 -20.58
N TYR A 8 7.37 4.07 -19.93
CA TYR A 8 8.60 3.65 -19.27
C TYR A 8 8.30 2.92 -17.98
N ILE A 9 9.11 1.89 -17.68
CA ILE A 9 9.08 1.18 -16.41
C ILE A 9 10.14 1.79 -15.50
N LEU A 10 9.69 2.34 -14.37
CA LEU A 10 10.52 2.93 -13.33
C LEU A 10 10.66 1.94 -12.17
N ASP A 11 11.81 1.98 -11.52
CA ASP A 11 12.00 1.30 -10.23
C ASP A 11 11.49 2.21 -9.11
N ASP A 12 10.38 1.80 -8.50
CA ASP A 12 9.79 2.48 -7.35
C ASP A 12 9.96 1.60 -6.10
N GLU A 13 11.00 1.87 -5.33
CA GLU A 13 11.33 1.15 -4.09
C GLU A 13 11.46 -0.38 -4.27
N GLY A 14 12.03 -0.84 -5.38
CA GLY A 14 12.22 -2.26 -5.71
C GLY A 14 10.99 -2.90 -6.38
N MET A 15 10.03 -2.10 -6.79
CA MET A 15 8.95 -2.50 -7.69
C MET A 15 9.12 -1.82 -9.04
N LEU A 16 9.03 -2.59 -10.11
CA LEU A 16 9.00 -2.04 -11.45
C LEU A 16 7.59 -1.54 -11.77
N VAL A 17 7.42 -0.23 -11.88
CA VAL A 17 6.12 0.41 -12.12
C VAL A 17 6.14 1.13 -13.45
N CYS A 18 5.13 0.91 -14.28
CA CYS A 18 4.94 1.69 -15.50
C CYS A 18 4.39 3.08 -15.16
N GLU A 19 5.09 4.14 -15.54
CA GLU A 19 4.67 5.53 -15.30
C GLU A 19 3.35 5.91 -16.00
N ALA A 20 3.07 5.30 -17.16
CA ALA A 20 1.89 5.65 -17.96
C ALA A 20 0.62 4.92 -17.48
N CYS A 21 0.66 3.60 -17.31
CA CYS A 21 -0.52 2.80 -16.98
C CYS A 21 -0.55 2.30 -15.53
N GLY A 22 0.53 2.53 -14.76
CA GLY A 22 0.62 2.06 -13.38
C GLY A 22 0.77 0.55 -13.21
N LEU A 23 0.96 -0.18 -14.32
CA LEU A 23 1.26 -1.60 -14.26
C LEU A 23 2.57 -1.80 -13.51
N PHE A 24 2.57 -2.65 -12.50
CA PHE A 24 3.78 -3.00 -11.78
C PHE A 24 4.05 -4.49 -11.88
N SER A 25 5.34 -4.83 -11.91
CA SER A 25 5.83 -6.19 -11.89
C SER A 25 6.67 -6.36 -10.63
N TYR A 26 6.40 -7.41 -9.88
CA TYR A 26 7.38 -7.89 -8.93
C TYR A 26 8.42 -8.64 -9.74
N ASP A 27 9.56 -8.02 -10.04
CA ASP A 27 10.67 -8.78 -10.53
C ASP A 27 11.11 -9.74 -9.43
N LEU A 28 10.66 -10.96 -9.59
CA LEU A 28 11.35 -12.22 -9.39
C LEU A 28 12.51 -12.20 -8.36
N VAL A 29 12.23 -11.74 -7.17
CA VAL A 29 13.01 -12.23 -6.04
C VAL A 29 12.11 -13.18 -5.27
N ASN A 30 12.09 -14.37 -5.72
CA ASN A 30 11.67 -15.63 -5.15
C ASN A 30 10.52 -16.31 -5.91
N SER A 31 10.95 -17.19 -6.78
CA SER A 31 10.30 -18.43 -7.18
C SER A 31 9.82 -19.26 -5.98
N TYR A 32 8.73 -18.87 -5.35
CA TYR A 32 8.00 -19.71 -4.41
C TYR A 32 6.51 -19.41 -4.45
N ASP A 33 5.94 -19.40 -5.65
CA ASP A 33 4.53 -19.70 -5.83
C ASP A 33 4.29 -20.01 -7.31
N ASN A 34 4.26 -21.31 -7.62
CA ASN A 34 3.95 -21.84 -8.94
C ASN A 34 2.50 -21.58 -9.40
N ASP A 35 1.74 -20.77 -8.66
CA ASP A 35 0.33 -20.49 -8.98
C ASP A 35 0.13 -19.28 -9.91
N VAL A 36 1.19 -18.54 -10.25
CA VAL A 36 1.10 -17.38 -11.14
C VAL A 36 1.05 -17.77 -12.63
N ALA A 37 1.34 -19.01 -12.97
CA ALA A 37 1.42 -19.48 -14.36
C ALA A 37 0.06 -19.74 -15.03
N LEU A 38 -1.08 -19.62 -14.35
CA LEU A 38 -2.40 -19.96 -14.88
C LEU A 38 -3.28 -18.78 -15.32
N PHE A 39 -2.80 -17.53 -15.26
CA PHE A 39 -3.61 -16.35 -15.58
C PHE A 39 -3.23 -15.66 -16.89
N ASN A 40 -3.06 -16.44 -17.94
CA ASN A 40 -2.97 -15.90 -19.31
C ASN A 40 -4.37 -15.79 -19.93
N HIS A 41 -5.27 -14.93 -19.42
CA HIS A 41 -6.43 -14.51 -20.22
C HIS A 41 -6.98 -13.16 -19.76
N SER A 42 -6.93 -12.23 -20.71
CA SER A 42 -7.47 -10.86 -20.75
C SER A 42 -6.77 -9.82 -19.86
N SER A 43 -6.30 -8.74 -20.50
CA SER A 43 -5.61 -7.60 -19.88
C SER A 43 -6.40 -6.98 -18.70
N ASN A 44 -7.72 -6.96 -18.77
CA ASN A 44 -8.57 -6.41 -17.72
C ASN A 44 -8.56 -7.23 -16.43
N ASN A 45 -8.50 -8.55 -16.50
CA ASN A 45 -8.46 -9.41 -15.30
C ASN A 45 -7.10 -9.34 -14.60
N TYR A 46 -6.03 -9.18 -15.38
CA TYR A 46 -4.68 -9.02 -14.84
C TYR A 46 -4.53 -7.71 -14.03
N ILE A 47 -5.04 -6.60 -14.56
CA ILE A 47 -5.03 -5.30 -13.87
C ILE A 47 -5.83 -5.35 -12.57
N LYS A 48 -7.02 -5.97 -12.58
CA LYS A 48 -7.83 -6.17 -11.37
C LYS A 48 -7.11 -7.03 -10.33
N TYR A 49 -6.48 -8.12 -10.74
CA TYR A 49 -5.73 -8.98 -9.85
C TYR A 49 -4.54 -8.26 -9.19
N CYS A 50 -3.76 -7.51 -9.96
CA CYS A 50 -2.65 -6.73 -9.44
C CYS A 50 -3.10 -5.68 -8.42
N ARG A 51 -4.19 -4.97 -8.68
CA ARG A 51 -4.73 -3.96 -7.75
C ARG A 51 -5.16 -4.57 -6.41
N ILE A 52 -5.84 -5.72 -6.44
CA ILE A 52 -6.26 -6.44 -5.23
C ILE A 52 -5.04 -6.94 -4.45
N THR A 53 -4.05 -7.51 -5.13
CA THR A 53 -2.81 -7.96 -4.50
C THR A 53 -2.09 -6.82 -3.81
N HIS A 54 -1.98 -5.67 -4.48
CA HIS A 54 -1.38 -4.48 -3.89
C HIS A 54 -2.19 -3.91 -2.71
N LEU A 55 -3.53 -3.97 -2.77
CA LEU A 55 -4.38 -3.62 -1.65
C LEU A 55 -4.12 -4.53 -0.44
N LYS A 56 -4.14 -5.86 -0.65
CA LYS A 56 -3.84 -6.86 0.40
C LYS A 56 -2.49 -6.60 1.05
N GLN A 57 -1.46 -6.37 0.22
CA GLN A 57 -0.14 -6.03 0.72
C GLN A 57 -0.16 -4.78 1.61
N THR A 58 -0.84 -3.70 1.16
CA THR A 58 -0.95 -2.48 1.97
C THR A 58 -1.69 -2.72 3.29
N ILE A 59 -2.71 -3.57 3.30
CA ILE A 59 -3.42 -3.97 4.53
C ILE A 59 -2.46 -4.68 5.49
N TYR A 60 -1.65 -5.63 5.00
CA TYR A 60 -0.64 -6.32 5.82
C TYR A 60 0.43 -5.37 6.34
N GLU A 61 0.87 -4.41 5.52
CA GLU A 61 1.82 -3.36 5.93
C GLU A 61 1.24 -2.49 7.06
N VAL A 62 -0.04 -2.10 6.97
CA VAL A 62 -0.76 -1.35 8.01
C VAL A 62 -0.89 -2.17 9.30
N ALA A 63 -1.19 -3.46 9.18
CA ALA A 63 -1.27 -4.39 10.32
C ALA A 63 0.09 -4.76 10.93
N GLY A 64 1.18 -4.23 10.40
CA GLY A 64 2.53 -4.54 10.89
C GLY A 64 2.98 -5.97 10.59
N CYS A 65 2.47 -6.58 9.52
CA CYS A 65 2.90 -7.89 9.08
C CYS A 65 4.17 -7.81 8.23
N LEU A 66 5.00 -8.85 8.28
CA LEU A 66 6.21 -8.92 7.46
C LEU A 66 5.84 -9.26 6.02
N THR A 67 6.08 -8.33 5.11
CA THR A 67 5.86 -8.53 3.66
C THR A 67 7.17 -8.70 2.89
N LYS A 68 8.30 -8.36 3.53
CA LYS A 68 9.65 -8.48 2.94
C LYS A 68 10.69 -8.73 4.04
N LYS A 69 11.64 -9.63 3.81
CA LYS A 69 12.69 -9.96 4.77
C LYS A 69 13.64 -8.78 4.99
N ILE A 70 13.90 -8.44 6.25
CA ILE A 70 14.87 -7.43 6.67
C ILE A 70 16.11 -8.14 7.19
N PRO A 71 17.32 -7.83 6.70
CA PRO A 71 18.56 -8.37 7.25
C PRO A 71 18.74 -8.00 8.73
N THR A 72 19.19 -8.95 9.54
CA THR A 72 19.38 -8.79 10.99
C THR A 72 20.23 -7.57 11.34
N ALA A 73 21.31 -7.35 10.58
CA ALA A 73 22.21 -6.20 10.81
C ALA A 73 21.48 -4.84 10.75
N TYR A 74 20.50 -4.67 9.83
CA TYR A 74 19.70 -3.44 9.79
C TYR A 74 18.74 -3.35 10.95
N PHE A 75 18.17 -4.48 11.38
CA PHE A 75 17.27 -4.51 12.52
C PHE A 75 17.98 -4.11 13.81
N ASP A 76 19.20 -4.66 14.05
CA ASP A 76 20.02 -4.35 15.20
C ASP A 76 20.43 -2.87 15.22
N MET A 77 20.83 -2.33 14.07
CA MET A 77 21.14 -0.91 13.92
C MET A 77 19.93 -0.03 14.26
N ILE A 78 18.75 -0.37 13.75
CA ILE A 78 17.51 0.38 14.03
C ILE A 78 17.19 0.33 15.52
N GLN A 79 17.31 -0.84 16.15
CA GLN A 79 17.04 -1.02 17.58
C GLN A 79 17.94 -0.15 18.46
N GLN A 80 19.21 0.01 18.09
CA GLN A 80 20.18 0.82 18.84
C GLN A 80 19.94 2.33 18.66
N GLU A 81 19.60 2.76 17.46
CA GLU A 81 19.59 4.19 17.12
C GLU A 81 18.19 4.83 17.21
N PHE A 82 17.11 4.05 17.06
CA PHE A 82 15.77 4.60 17.03
C PHE A 82 15.28 5.02 18.42
N LYS A 83 14.80 6.27 18.52
CA LYS A 83 14.23 6.82 19.75
C LYS A 83 12.70 6.95 19.60
N PRO A 84 11.91 6.18 20.39
CA PRO A 84 10.46 6.24 20.33
C PRO A 84 9.90 7.64 20.66
N LYS A 85 8.75 7.95 20.07
CA LYS A 85 7.94 9.14 20.32
C LYS A 85 6.68 8.82 21.12
N THR A 86 5.94 9.84 21.49
CA THR A 86 4.76 9.70 22.39
C THR A 86 3.53 9.15 21.71
N THR A 87 3.35 9.33 20.39
CA THR A 87 2.17 8.86 19.67
C THR A 87 2.54 7.84 18.58
N ILE A 88 1.56 7.02 18.19
CA ILE A 88 1.71 5.99 17.16
C ILE A 88 2.10 6.63 15.84
N GLU A 89 1.37 7.66 15.41
CA GLU A 89 1.59 8.35 14.15
C GLU A 89 3.00 8.98 14.09
N LYS A 90 3.45 9.60 15.18
CA LYS A 90 4.79 10.19 15.25
C LYS A 90 5.88 9.12 15.22
N ASN A 91 5.64 7.94 15.81
CA ASN A 91 6.58 6.83 15.73
C ASN A 91 6.72 6.34 14.29
N ILE A 92 5.60 6.14 13.58
CA ILE A 92 5.58 5.69 12.19
C ILE A 92 6.27 6.72 11.29
N GLU A 93 5.94 8.00 11.43
CA GLU A 93 6.55 9.07 10.66
C GLU A 93 8.06 9.18 10.92
N THR A 94 8.48 9.11 12.19
CA THR A 94 9.90 9.17 12.57
C THR A 94 10.66 7.96 12.03
N MET A 95 10.06 6.75 12.08
CA MET A 95 10.67 5.54 11.53
C MET A 95 10.86 5.65 10.01
N ARG A 96 9.83 6.08 9.26
CA ARG A 96 9.93 6.31 7.82
C ARG A 96 11.01 7.33 7.47
N THR A 97 11.08 8.43 8.21
CA THR A 97 12.11 9.46 8.03
C THR A 97 13.51 8.90 8.35
N TYR A 98 13.64 8.11 9.40
CA TYR A 98 14.89 7.45 9.77
C TYR A 98 15.38 6.50 8.66
N LEU A 99 14.49 5.63 8.16
CA LEU A 99 14.83 4.69 7.10
C LEU A 99 15.29 5.40 5.82
N ASN A 100 14.59 6.49 5.43
CA ASN A 100 15.00 7.31 4.29
C ASN A 100 16.39 7.93 4.50
N LYS A 101 16.68 8.49 5.69
CA LYS A 101 18.00 9.06 6.02
C LYS A 101 19.13 8.05 5.99
N LYS A 102 18.83 6.79 6.30
CA LYS A 102 19.80 5.69 6.27
C LYS A 102 19.88 4.99 4.90
N HIS A 103 19.22 5.55 3.88
CA HIS A 103 19.14 4.95 2.54
C HIS A 103 18.52 3.54 2.52
N LEU A 104 17.63 3.27 3.47
CA LEU A 104 16.88 2.01 3.59
C LEU A 104 15.46 2.16 3.02
N ASN A 105 15.31 2.86 1.89
CA ASN A 105 14.03 3.23 1.28
C ASN A 105 13.14 2.02 0.97
N CYS A 106 13.76 0.89 0.60
CA CYS A 106 13.03 -0.35 0.32
C CYS A 106 12.30 -0.96 1.54
N TYR A 107 12.59 -0.48 2.76
CA TYR A 107 11.93 -0.91 4.00
C TYR A 107 10.97 0.14 4.59
N VAL A 108 10.79 1.29 3.95
CA VAL A 108 9.94 2.38 4.45
C VAL A 108 8.48 1.91 4.63
N LYS A 109 7.99 1.03 3.77
CA LYS A 109 6.65 0.42 3.88
C LYS A 109 6.53 -0.51 5.09
N LEU A 110 7.63 -1.06 5.58
CA LEU A 110 7.68 -1.96 6.74
C LEU A 110 7.81 -1.21 8.08
N ALA A 111 7.64 0.11 8.11
CA ALA A 111 7.78 0.90 9.35
C ALA A 111 6.91 0.35 10.49
N ASN A 112 5.65 -0.04 10.22
CA ASN A 112 4.76 -0.63 11.22
C ASN A 112 5.28 -1.99 11.71
N TYR A 113 5.75 -2.85 10.82
CA TYR A 113 6.34 -4.13 11.20
C TYR A 113 7.57 -3.95 12.09
N ILE A 114 8.49 -3.05 11.72
CA ILE A 114 9.70 -2.77 12.49
C ILE A 114 9.32 -2.28 13.89
N LEU A 115 8.42 -1.30 13.99
CA LEU A 115 7.97 -0.75 15.27
C LEU A 115 7.23 -1.79 16.13
N THR A 116 6.48 -2.70 15.51
CA THR A 116 5.80 -3.81 16.20
C THR A 116 6.82 -4.81 16.74
N SER A 117 7.82 -5.16 15.96
CA SER A 117 8.90 -6.06 16.36
C SER A 117 9.75 -5.48 17.51
N LEU A 118 9.93 -4.15 17.51
CA LEU A 118 10.57 -3.42 18.62
C LEU A 118 9.64 -3.20 19.82
N LYS A 119 8.39 -3.70 19.78
CA LYS A 119 7.36 -3.55 20.82
C LYS A 119 7.01 -2.09 21.15
N ILE A 120 7.18 -1.18 20.19
CA ILE A 120 6.87 0.25 20.32
C ILE A 120 5.40 0.53 20.01
N ILE A 121 4.83 -0.21 19.04
CA ILE A 121 3.42 -0.13 18.67
C ILE A 121 2.80 -1.53 18.64
N LYS A 122 1.48 -1.60 18.69
CA LYS A 122 0.71 -2.85 18.56
C LYS A 122 -0.48 -2.60 17.64
N PRO A 123 -0.33 -2.81 16.32
CA PRO A 123 -1.45 -2.68 15.39
C PRO A 123 -2.55 -3.70 15.67
N PRO A 124 -3.80 -3.39 15.30
CA PRO A 124 -4.89 -4.36 15.32
C PRO A 124 -4.61 -5.52 14.35
N THR A 125 -5.15 -6.68 14.67
CA THR A 125 -5.05 -7.86 13.80
C THR A 125 -6.04 -7.78 12.65
N VAL A 126 -5.61 -8.23 11.47
CA VAL A 126 -6.47 -8.42 10.32
C VAL A 126 -6.81 -9.92 10.24
N ASN A 127 -8.11 -10.22 10.31
CA ASN A 127 -8.65 -11.55 10.04
C ASN A 127 -9.19 -11.63 8.62
N ASP A 128 -9.55 -12.83 8.18
CA ASP A 128 -10.04 -13.07 6.82
C ASP A 128 -11.35 -12.31 6.55
N ASP A 129 -12.27 -12.24 7.52
CA ASP A 129 -13.54 -11.50 7.39
C ASP A 129 -13.31 -10.02 7.10
N LEU A 130 -12.37 -9.38 7.82
CA LEU A 130 -12.03 -7.97 7.59
C LEU A 130 -11.36 -7.79 6.22
N MET A 131 -10.49 -8.73 5.83
CA MET A 131 -9.85 -8.72 4.52
C MET A 131 -10.89 -8.80 3.41
N GLU A 132 -11.86 -9.71 3.53
CA GLU A 132 -12.95 -9.85 2.57
C GLU A 132 -13.83 -8.59 2.50
N GLN A 133 -14.21 -8.02 3.64
CA GLN A 133 -14.98 -6.77 3.68
C GLN A 133 -14.28 -5.63 2.93
N LEU A 134 -12.96 -5.48 3.12
CA LEU A 134 -12.19 -4.45 2.44
C LEU A 134 -12.09 -4.72 0.92
N ILE A 135 -11.94 -5.97 0.51
CA ILE A 135 -11.91 -6.36 -0.90
C ILE A 135 -13.28 -6.12 -1.54
N HIS A 136 -14.38 -6.48 -0.87
CA HIS A 136 -15.73 -6.24 -1.35
C HIS A 136 -16.04 -4.76 -1.55
N LYS A 137 -15.48 -3.87 -0.74
CA LYS A 137 -15.58 -2.41 -0.96
C LYS A 137 -14.69 -1.93 -2.10
N PHE A 138 -13.51 -2.51 -2.23
CA PHE A 138 -12.52 -2.08 -3.21
C PHE A 138 -12.90 -2.43 -4.64
N ILE A 139 -13.45 -3.62 -4.90
CA ILE A 139 -13.76 -4.08 -6.26
C ILE A 139 -14.76 -3.13 -6.97
N PRO A 140 -15.96 -2.84 -6.39
CA PRO A 140 -16.90 -1.93 -7.02
C PRO A 140 -16.34 -0.51 -7.18
N PHE A 141 -15.53 -0.06 -6.21
CA PHE A 141 -14.87 1.24 -6.29
C PHE A 141 -13.90 1.30 -7.48
N ALA A 142 -13.07 0.26 -7.66
CA ALA A 142 -12.12 0.19 -8.76
C ALA A 142 -12.83 0.12 -10.12
N GLU A 143 -13.94 -0.61 -10.22
CA GLU A 143 -14.77 -0.70 -11.42
C GLU A 143 -15.41 0.64 -11.79
N LYS A 144 -15.98 1.35 -10.82
CA LYS A 144 -16.52 2.69 -11.02
C LYS A 144 -15.43 3.68 -11.45
N PHE A 145 -14.25 3.61 -10.84
CA PHE A 145 -13.12 4.45 -11.22
C PHE A 145 -12.72 4.25 -12.68
N ASP A 146 -12.68 3.02 -13.16
CA ASP A 146 -12.34 2.70 -14.55
C ASP A 146 -13.45 3.18 -15.54
N GLY A 147 -14.71 3.22 -15.09
CA GLY A 147 -15.85 3.70 -15.88
C GLY A 147 -15.93 5.22 -15.99
N ILE A 148 -15.30 5.96 -15.08
CA ILE A 148 -15.34 7.42 -15.08
C ILE A 148 -14.03 7.96 -15.65
N ASN A 149 -14.12 8.81 -16.69
CA ASN A 149 -12.94 9.49 -17.21
C ASN A 149 -12.45 10.56 -16.24
N THR A 150 -11.62 10.14 -15.27
CA THR A 150 -11.01 11.02 -14.26
C THR A 150 -9.79 11.77 -14.80
N GLY A 151 -9.38 11.52 -16.04
CA GLY A 151 -8.11 11.97 -16.60
C GLY A 151 -6.88 11.34 -15.91
N ARG A 152 -7.08 10.24 -15.16
CA ARG A 152 -6.03 9.49 -14.48
C ARG A 152 -6.07 8.03 -14.92
N THR A 153 -4.90 7.46 -15.15
CA THR A 153 -4.72 6.03 -15.41
C THR A 153 -4.58 5.23 -14.10
N ASN A 154 -4.07 5.87 -13.05
CA ASN A 154 -3.84 5.23 -11.77
C ASN A 154 -4.97 5.49 -10.78
N LEU A 155 -5.39 4.42 -10.09
CA LEU A 155 -6.31 4.48 -8.97
C LEU A 155 -5.78 5.43 -7.87
N LEU A 156 -6.65 5.85 -6.95
CA LEU A 156 -6.23 6.60 -5.77
C LEU A 156 -5.26 5.78 -4.92
N HIS A 157 -4.38 6.46 -4.18
CA HIS A 157 -3.39 5.80 -3.34
C HIS A 157 -4.06 4.88 -2.31
N ASN A 158 -3.56 3.65 -2.17
CA ASN A 158 -4.18 2.64 -1.30
C ASN A 158 -4.30 3.07 0.16
N SER A 159 -3.32 3.83 0.70
CA SER A 159 -3.44 4.34 2.07
C SER A 159 -4.63 5.29 2.24
N PHE A 160 -4.91 6.12 1.24
CA PHE A 160 -6.09 6.99 1.26
C PHE A 160 -7.39 6.17 1.21
N LEU A 161 -7.47 5.20 0.29
CA LEU A 161 -8.64 4.32 0.15
C LEU A 161 -8.88 3.50 1.41
N LEU A 162 -7.84 2.89 1.97
CA LEU A 162 -7.95 2.11 3.20
C LEU A 162 -8.44 2.95 4.37
N ARG A 163 -7.97 4.20 4.48
CA ARG A 163 -8.48 5.11 5.50
C ARG A 163 -9.98 5.29 5.37
N LYS A 164 -10.48 5.59 4.16
CA LYS A 164 -11.91 5.74 3.88
C LYS A 164 -12.70 4.47 4.18
N PHE A 165 -12.20 3.32 3.74
CA PHE A 165 -12.86 2.04 3.97
C PHE A 165 -12.92 1.69 5.46
N PHE A 166 -11.84 1.93 6.22
CA PHE A 166 -11.84 1.70 7.66
C PHE A 166 -12.81 2.66 8.40
N GLU A 167 -12.87 3.92 7.99
CA GLU A 167 -13.85 4.88 8.51
C GLU A 167 -15.29 4.41 8.24
N GLU A 168 -15.60 3.91 7.03
CA GLU A 168 -16.92 3.42 6.66
C GLU A 168 -17.36 2.14 7.37
N ILE A 169 -16.41 1.23 7.68
CA ILE A 169 -16.73 0.00 8.41
C ILE A 169 -16.60 0.16 9.93
N GLY A 170 -16.31 1.39 10.41
CA GLY A 170 -16.21 1.70 11.85
C GLY A 170 -14.93 1.18 12.52
N ARG A 171 -13.89 0.82 11.76
CA ARG A 171 -12.63 0.31 12.28
C ARG A 171 -11.60 1.43 12.46
N TYR A 172 -11.95 2.40 13.31
CA TYR A 172 -11.11 3.56 13.62
C TYR A 172 -9.79 3.20 14.30
N ASP A 173 -9.71 2.02 14.91
CA ASP A 173 -8.53 1.47 15.55
C ASP A 173 -7.34 1.27 14.60
N PHE A 174 -7.57 1.16 13.29
CA PHE A 174 -6.53 1.09 12.26
C PHE A 174 -5.98 2.45 11.82
N LEU A 175 -6.75 3.54 11.98
CA LEU A 175 -6.40 4.84 11.40
C LEU A 175 -5.04 5.40 11.83
N PRO A 176 -4.59 5.23 13.10
CA PRO A 176 -3.27 5.69 13.54
C PRO A 176 -2.09 5.01 12.83
N TYR A 177 -2.31 3.83 12.24
CA TYR A 177 -1.29 3.02 11.58
C TYR A 177 -1.20 3.26 10.08
N ILE A 178 -2.13 4.03 9.52
CA ILE A 178 -2.16 4.37 8.10
C ILE A 178 -1.36 5.64 7.87
N TYR A 179 -0.35 5.54 7.01
CA TYR A 179 0.41 6.72 6.61
C TYR A 179 -0.44 7.69 5.80
N ASN A 180 -0.49 8.94 6.24
CA ASN A 180 -1.15 10.03 5.51
C ASN A 180 -0.14 10.85 4.71
N SER A 181 -0.47 11.11 3.45
CA SER A 181 0.26 12.11 2.66
C SER A 181 0.13 13.47 3.33
N LYS A 182 1.25 14.22 3.39
CA LYS A 182 1.25 15.62 3.87
C LYS A 182 0.85 16.61 2.78
N ASN A 183 0.66 16.16 1.56
CA ASN A 183 0.29 17.01 0.43
C ASN A 183 -1.21 17.30 0.44
N SER A 184 -1.61 18.43 1.00
CA SER A 184 -3.01 18.85 1.13
C SER A 184 -3.72 18.99 -0.21
N LYS A 185 -3.02 19.46 -1.26
CA LYS A 185 -3.60 19.58 -2.61
C LYS A 185 -3.92 18.21 -3.21
N LEU A 186 -3.03 17.23 -3.00
CA LEU A 186 -3.25 15.87 -3.45
C LEU A 186 -4.42 15.21 -2.71
N LEU A 187 -4.48 15.39 -1.40
CA LEU A 187 -5.59 14.87 -0.58
C LEU A 187 -6.92 15.48 -0.98
N ALA A 188 -7.00 16.80 -1.18
CA ALA A 188 -8.22 17.45 -1.65
C ALA A 188 -8.69 16.90 -3.01
N ARG A 189 -7.75 16.65 -3.94
CA ARG A 189 -8.07 16.01 -5.22
C ARG A 189 -8.59 14.59 -5.04
N TYR A 190 -8.01 13.81 -4.13
CA TYR A 190 -8.49 12.45 -3.83
C TYR A 190 -9.89 12.47 -3.23
N GLU A 191 -10.18 13.40 -2.31
CA GLU A 191 -11.52 13.59 -1.73
C GLU A 191 -12.56 13.90 -2.81
N THR A 192 -12.25 14.81 -3.73
CA THR A 192 -13.16 15.14 -4.84
C THR A 192 -13.45 13.91 -5.70
N ILE A 193 -12.44 13.15 -6.10
CA ILE A 193 -12.62 11.94 -6.92
C ILE A 193 -13.44 10.90 -6.15
N TYR A 194 -13.10 10.69 -4.88
CA TYR A 194 -13.78 9.72 -4.02
C TYR A 194 -15.26 10.06 -3.86
N SER A 195 -15.57 11.32 -3.58
CA SER A 195 -16.96 11.80 -3.45
C SER A 195 -17.79 11.57 -4.72
N VAL A 196 -17.22 11.87 -5.90
CA VAL A 196 -17.89 11.62 -7.19
C VAL A 196 -18.18 10.13 -7.40
N LEU A 197 -17.23 9.26 -7.04
CA LEU A 197 -17.38 7.81 -7.21
C LEU A 197 -18.42 7.18 -6.28
N ILE A 198 -18.58 7.75 -5.07
CA ILE A 198 -19.57 7.26 -4.10
C ILE A 198 -20.96 7.83 -4.39
N SER A 199 -21.04 9.08 -4.84
CA SER A 199 -22.33 9.75 -5.09
C SER A 199 -23.06 9.24 -6.34
N ASN A 200 -22.38 8.54 -7.24
CA ASN A 200 -22.98 7.90 -8.41
C ASN A 200 -23.27 6.43 -8.07
N PRO A 201 -24.55 6.06 -7.86
CA PRO A 201 -24.97 4.69 -7.52
C PRO A 201 -24.67 3.69 -8.63
#